data_2120f61ccd176299dded6f90de5ee20b
#
_entry.id   2120f61ccd176299dded6f90de5ee20b
#
_cell.length_a   1.000
_cell.length_b   1.000
_cell.length_c   1.000
_cell.angle_alpha   90.00
_cell.angle_beta   90.00
_cell.angle_gamma   90.00
#
_symmetry.space_group_name_H-M   'P 1'
#
loop_
_entity.id
_entity.type
_entity.pdbx_description
1 polymer ?
#
loop_
_entity_poly.entity_id
_entity_poly.type
_entity_poly.pdbx_seq_one_letter_code
_entity_poly.pdbx_strand_id
1 'polypeptide(L)'
;MELPDLGFRPTIGAALTRAAAEFGDVDYVVTNTDRITYAQAERRSALLARRLLAHGVGKGTRVGLFYPNGTDWVLWWLAASRIGALVVPFSTLYAPGELAKGLRLGDVHLLIAPSRAVSVDFAVFLEDALPGLATNAGTQIAVREAPYLRQIWITGGTDRRWAHAVDFTDSVEDVVPQEILSAVEAEVCPADPAVMIHTSGSTADPKGVIHSHGVLMRQSAFLSGTMNGFAPPGLPTRYLSAMPFFWIGGILHVTGSLHSPLTILTLARTEPGAALELLERERGTGIAGWPTLTQRMLAHPDFSRRDLSSCPSLVDLPADLSLVAVPGNVPRHRSLTESGGGFSTTDVLVVDDTGEPVPAGSEGELWIRGPGIMLGYNKREPWEVFDADGWFHTGDRVFVLDDEPGIFYVGRSTELIKTSGANVSPKEVESVLDRHPSVQSSLVVGVGDGDRGQEVVAVVVPADPGTFDADQVSVDIRRDLSAYKVPRRWIVVTADDLPLLTSGKPDRRELTRRIEAGLIADGR
;
A
#
# COMPACT_ATOMS: atom_id res chain seq x y z
N MET A 1 -1.83 17.01 -24.17
CA MET A 1 -2.84 16.30 -23.33
C MET A 1 -3.58 17.34 -22.51
N GLU A 2 -4.91 17.37 -22.57
CA GLU A 2 -5.74 18.25 -21.75
C GLU A 2 -6.07 17.52 -20.43
N LEU A 3 -5.80 18.18 -19.29
CA LEU A 3 -6.09 17.58 -17.99
C LEU A 3 -7.59 17.66 -17.70
N PRO A 4 -8.18 16.63 -17.04
CA PRO A 4 -9.59 16.66 -16.67
C PRO A 4 -9.85 17.82 -15.71
N ASP A 5 -10.89 18.61 -16.01
CA ASP A 5 -11.40 19.61 -15.08
C ASP A 5 -12.21 18.90 -13.98
N LEU A 6 -11.77 19.02 -12.75
CA LEU A 6 -12.43 18.42 -11.59
C LEU A 6 -13.46 19.37 -10.95
N GLY A 7 -13.61 20.61 -11.46
CA GLY A 7 -14.48 21.63 -10.87
C GLY A 7 -13.98 22.20 -9.54
N PHE A 8 -12.79 21.83 -9.11
CA PHE A 8 -12.13 22.34 -7.89
C PHE A 8 -10.61 22.26 -8.02
N ARG A 9 -9.89 23.00 -7.16
CA ARG A 9 -8.42 22.89 -7.08
C ARG A 9 -8.03 21.46 -6.71
N PRO A 10 -7.23 20.72 -7.52
CA PRO A 10 -6.96 19.30 -7.29
C PRO A 10 -6.02 19.07 -6.09
N THR A 11 -6.51 19.39 -4.89
CA THR A 11 -5.87 19.09 -3.59
C THR A 11 -6.83 18.33 -2.70
N ILE A 12 -6.31 17.50 -1.81
CA ILE A 12 -7.12 16.67 -0.90
C ILE A 12 -7.99 17.55 0.00
N GLY A 13 -7.44 18.66 0.53
CA GLY A 13 -8.18 19.60 1.37
C GLY A 13 -9.36 20.24 0.63
N ALA A 14 -9.15 20.76 -0.60
CA ALA A 14 -10.22 21.34 -1.41
C ALA A 14 -11.29 20.32 -1.79
N ALA A 15 -10.89 19.08 -2.13
CA ALA A 15 -11.83 17.99 -2.41
C ALA A 15 -12.71 17.68 -1.19
N LEU A 16 -12.11 17.61 0.02
CA LEU A 16 -12.84 17.35 1.26
C LEU A 16 -13.83 18.47 1.60
N THR A 17 -13.38 19.74 1.48
CA THR A 17 -14.27 20.91 1.74
C THR A 17 -15.47 20.89 0.80
N ARG A 18 -15.25 20.61 -0.50
CA ARG A 18 -16.32 20.46 -1.49
C ARG A 18 -17.25 19.30 -1.13
N ALA A 19 -16.69 18.12 -0.86
CA ALA A 19 -17.46 16.92 -0.51
C ALA A 19 -18.33 17.14 0.74
N ALA A 20 -17.79 17.81 1.78
CA ALA A 20 -18.54 18.16 2.98
C ALA A 20 -19.68 19.15 2.71
N ALA A 21 -19.52 20.06 1.75
CA ALA A 21 -20.56 21.00 1.36
C ALA A 21 -21.67 20.36 0.52
N GLU A 22 -21.31 19.44 -0.41
CA GLU A 22 -22.25 18.83 -1.35
C GLU A 22 -23.02 17.64 -0.77
N PHE A 23 -22.36 16.79 0.05
CA PHE A 23 -22.94 15.56 0.60
C PHE A 23 -22.47 15.27 2.05
N GLY A 24 -22.40 16.31 2.85
CA GLY A 24 -21.84 16.27 4.21
C GLY A 24 -22.48 15.27 5.16
N ASP A 25 -23.78 14.99 5.03
CA ASP A 25 -24.51 14.05 5.90
C ASP A 25 -24.34 12.58 5.48
N VAL A 26 -23.76 12.32 4.31
CA VAL A 26 -23.47 10.96 3.85
C VAL A 26 -22.31 10.37 4.67
N ASP A 27 -22.42 9.09 5.03
CA ASP A 27 -21.31 8.36 5.62
C ASP A 27 -20.11 8.33 4.66
N TYR A 28 -18.95 8.75 5.14
CA TYR A 28 -17.72 8.67 4.38
C TYR A 28 -17.00 7.34 4.63
N VAL A 29 -16.74 7.02 5.90
CA VAL A 29 -16.10 5.76 6.30
C VAL A 29 -16.91 5.12 7.42
N VAL A 30 -17.17 3.82 7.28
CA VAL A 30 -17.87 2.99 8.25
C VAL A 30 -17.03 1.75 8.55
N THR A 31 -16.86 1.47 9.83
CA THR A 31 -16.22 0.25 10.34
C THR A 31 -17.24 -0.63 11.07
N ASN A 32 -16.78 -1.71 11.67
CA ASN A 32 -17.63 -2.50 12.56
C ASN A 32 -17.97 -1.79 13.89
N THR A 33 -17.20 -0.78 14.29
CA THR A 33 -17.34 -0.11 15.61
C THR A 33 -17.59 1.38 15.52
N ASP A 34 -17.28 2.02 14.39
CA ASP A 34 -17.29 3.47 14.26
C ASP A 34 -17.69 3.92 12.84
N ARG A 35 -18.14 5.16 12.71
CA ARG A 35 -18.44 5.82 11.44
C ARG A 35 -18.19 7.31 11.48
N ILE A 36 -17.86 7.88 10.35
CA ILE A 36 -17.78 9.33 10.16
C ILE A 36 -18.49 9.73 8.87
N THR A 37 -19.22 10.84 8.89
CA THR A 37 -19.76 11.49 7.70
C THR A 37 -18.71 12.42 7.08
N TYR A 38 -18.94 12.90 5.84
CA TYR A 38 -18.05 13.86 5.21
C TYR A 38 -17.92 15.16 6.01
N ALA A 39 -19.03 15.70 6.53
CA ALA A 39 -19.00 16.89 7.37
C ALA A 39 -18.25 16.67 8.69
N GLN A 40 -18.36 15.48 9.30
CA GLN A 40 -17.58 15.14 10.48
C GLN A 40 -16.10 15.00 10.16
N ALA A 41 -15.76 14.38 9.03
CA ALA A 41 -14.37 14.23 8.56
C ALA A 41 -13.73 15.61 8.32
N GLU A 42 -14.46 16.53 7.69
CA GLU A 42 -14.01 17.91 7.47
C GLU A 42 -13.70 18.61 8.80
N ARG A 43 -14.68 18.69 9.73
CA ARG A 43 -14.52 19.38 11.01
C ARG A 43 -13.42 18.78 11.89
N ARG A 44 -13.41 17.43 12.04
CA ARG A 44 -12.44 16.73 12.90
C ARG A 44 -11.03 16.81 12.33
N SER A 45 -10.85 16.66 11.01
CA SER A 45 -9.54 16.80 10.39
C SER A 45 -9.02 18.25 10.44
N ALA A 46 -9.91 19.27 10.38
CA ALA A 46 -9.53 20.67 10.58
C ALA A 46 -8.95 20.90 11.99
N LEU A 47 -9.59 20.35 13.02
CA LEU A 47 -9.09 20.45 14.39
C LEU A 47 -7.72 19.76 14.55
N LEU A 48 -7.57 18.55 14.02
CA LEU A 48 -6.30 17.82 14.06
C LEU A 48 -5.20 18.55 13.27
N ALA A 49 -5.51 19.14 12.13
CA ALA A 49 -4.58 19.95 11.34
C ALA A 49 -4.08 21.18 12.12
N ARG A 50 -4.98 21.85 12.86
CA ARG A 50 -4.63 22.98 13.74
C ARG A 50 -3.72 22.55 14.88
N ARG A 51 -3.89 21.34 15.42
CA ARG A 51 -2.97 20.76 16.42
C ARG A 51 -1.61 20.46 15.80
N LEU A 52 -1.58 19.86 14.61
CA LEU A 52 -0.33 19.63 13.88
C LEU A 52 0.46 20.92 13.68
N LEU A 53 -0.21 21.99 13.22
CA LEU A 53 0.40 23.32 13.05
C LEU A 53 0.95 23.88 14.36
N ALA A 54 0.21 23.76 15.48
CA ALA A 54 0.66 24.23 16.81
C ALA A 54 1.95 23.54 17.29
N HIS A 55 2.20 22.32 16.80
CA HIS A 55 3.40 21.54 17.11
C HIS A 55 4.48 21.61 16.03
N GLY A 56 4.41 22.61 15.15
CA GLY A 56 5.43 22.88 14.12
C GLY A 56 5.35 21.96 12.88
N VAL A 57 4.29 21.19 12.73
CA VAL A 57 4.05 20.39 11.52
C VAL A 57 3.38 21.26 10.47
N GLY A 58 3.92 21.32 9.28
CA GLY A 58 3.40 22.11 8.18
C GLY A 58 3.79 21.53 6.82
N LYS A 59 3.73 22.37 5.80
CA LYS A 59 4.01 22.00 4.41
C LYS A 59 5.38 21.33 4.28
N GLY A 60 5.41 20.14 3.67
CA GLY A 60 6.63 19.36 3.46
C GLY A 60 7.11 18.57 4.68
N THR A 61 6.55 18.79 5.88
CA THR A 61 6.86 17.96 7.05
C THR A 61 6.45 16.51 6.79
N ARG A 62 7.31 15.56 7.08
CA ARG A 62 7.06 14.12 6.85
C ARG A 62 6.40 13.50 8.06
N VAL A 63 5.14 13.11 7.89
CA VAL A 63 4.28 12.55 8.95
C VAL A 63 4.06 11.07 8.69
N GLY A 64 4.62 10.23 9.55
CA GLY A 64 4.38 8.79 9.55
C GLY A 64 3.01 8.44 10.13
N LEU A 65 2.21 7.65 9.41
CA LEU A 65 0.97 7.09 9.93
C LEU A 65 1.13 5.58 10.09
N PHE A 66 1.07 5.10 11.34
CA PHE A 66 1.18 3.69 11.66
C PHE A 66 -0.13 3.18 12.28
N TYR A 67 -1.16 3.07 11.44
CA TYR A 67 -2.53 2.69 11.82
C TYR A 67 -3.08 1.59 10.92
N PRO A 68 -3.98 0.72 11.43
CA PRO A 68 -4.82 -0.11 10.59
C PRO A 68 -5.86 0.74 9.85
N ASN A 69 -6.57 0.14 8.90
CA ASN A 69 -7.71 0.77 8.26
C ASN A 69 -8.76 1.20 9.29
N GLY A 70 -9.32 2.39 9.12
CA GLY A 70 -10.36 2.92 10.00
C GLY A 70 -10.53 4.42 9.88
N THR A 71 -11.46 4.94 10.66
CA THR A 71 -11.81 6.38 10.70
C THR A 71 -10.64 7.23 11.17
N ASP A 72 -9.87 6.76 12.15
CA ASP A 72 -8.72 7.47 12.70
C ASP A 72 -7.60 7.65 11.67
N TRP A 73 -7.30 6.58 10.89
CA TRP A 73 -6.34 6.67 9.79
C TRP A 73 -6.75 7.76 8.80
N VAL A 74 -8.03 7.78 8.42
CA VAL A 74 -8.56 8.77 7.47
C VAL A 74 -8.50 10.19 8.04
N LEU A 75 -8.85 10.38 9.31
CA LEU A 75 -8.79 11.70 9.95
C LEU A 75 -7.35 12.26 9.99
N TRP A 76 -6.36 11.45 10.35
CA TRP A 76 -4.97 11.88 10.34
C TRP A 76 -4.43 12.12 8.93
N TRP A 77 -4.81 11.26 7.98
CA TRP A 77 -4.50 11.45 6.57
C TRP A 77 -5.00 12.81 6.06
N LEU A 78 -6.28 13.10 6.29
CA LEU A 78 -6.90 14.35 5.87
C LEU A 78 -6.28 15.56 6.58
N ALA A 79 -6.02 15.45 7.89
CA ALA A 79 -5.43 16.53 8.68
C ALA A 79 -4.02 16.90 8.19
N ALA A 80 -3.17 15.92 7.94
CA ALA A 80 -1.83 16.15 7.43
C ALA A 80 -1.84 16.66 5.98
N SER A 81 -2.70 16.07 5.13
CA SER A 81 -2.79 16.44 3.72
C SER A 81 -3.28 17.87 3.52
N ARG A 82 -4.26 18.35 4.30
CA ARG A 82 -4.82 19.70 4.14
C ARG A 82 -3.83 20.83 4.49
N ILE A 83 -2.78 20.55 5.25
CA ILE A 83 -1.68 21.49 5.55
C ILE A 83 -0.43 21.26 4.69
N GLY A 84 -0.51 20.40 3.67
CA GLY A 84 0.59 20.11 2.76
C GLY A 84 1.72 19.29 3.39
N ALA A 85 1.50 18.61 4.49
CA ALA A 85 2.45 17.65 5.03
C ALA A 85 2.55 16.41 4.14
N LEU A 86 3.75 15.86 3.99
CA LEU A 86 3.98 14.62 3.25
C LEU A 86 3.71 13.42 4.15
N VAL A 87 2.62 12.71 3.88
CA VAL A 87 2.26 11.52 4.66
C VAL A 87 3.07 10.30 4.23
N VAL A 88 3.60 9.57 5.20
CA VAL A 88 4.33 8.31 5.00
C VAL A 88 3.55 7.21 5.74
N PRO A 89 2.63 6.50 5.06
CA PRO A 89 1.86 5.45 5.69
C PRO A 89 2.72 4.19 5.87
N PHE A 90 2.65 3.59 7.05
CA PHE A 90 3.36 2.37 7.41
C PHE A 90 2.41 1.18 7.50
N SER A 91 2.86 0.05 7.00
CA SER A 91 2.14 -1.21 7.09
C SER A 91 2.09 -1.71 8.54
N THR A 92 0.90 -2.00 9.04
CA THR A 92 0.72 -2.66 10.33
C THR A 92 1.13 -4.15 10.31
N LEU A 93 1.55 -4.64 9.16
CA LEU A 93 2.13 -5.97 8.98
C LEU A 93 3.66 -5.97 9.12
N TYR A 94 4.28 -4.80 9.25
CA TYR A 94 5.74 -4.68 9.37
C TYR A 94 6.25 -5.38 10.64
N ALA A 95 7.42 -6.00 10.50
CA ALA A 95 8.25 -6.35 11.65
C ALA A 95 8.89 -5.07 12.24
N PRO A 96 9.34 -5.09 13.52
CA PRO A 96 9.97 -3.92 14.15
C PRO A 96 11.14 -3.35 13.35
N GLY A 97 12.03 -4.20 12.81
CA GLY A 97 13.15 -3.78 11.97
C GLY A 97 12.73 -3.11 10.65
N GLU A 98 11.61 -3.55 10.05
CA GLU A 98 11.07 -2.92 8.85
C GLU A 98 10.51 -1.52 9.13
N LEU A 99 9.83 -1.34 10.29
CA LEU A 99 9.34 -0.01 10.69
C LEU A 99 10.51 0.94 10.95
N ALA A 100 11.53 0.53 11.69
CA ALA A 100 12.73 1.34 11.93
C ALA A 100 13.40 1.75 10.62
N LYS A 101 13.56 0.80 9.70
CA LYS A 101 14.08 1.04 8.35
C LYS A 101 13.21 2.01 7.56
N GLY A 102 11.88 1.83 7.58
CA GLY A 102 10.92 2.71 6.92
C GLY A 102 10.96 4.15 7.45
N LEU A 103 11.01 4.33 8.77
CA LEU A 103 11.14 5.64 9.42
C LEU A 103 12.42 6.37 8.97
N ARG A 104 13.53 5.64 8.90
CA ARG A 104 14.83 6.16 8.48
C ARG A 104 14.87 6.49 6.99
N LEU A 105 14.37 5.60 6.13
CA LEU A 105 14.33 5.80 4.69
C LEU A 105 13.36 6.94 4.31
N GLY A 106 12.26 7.04 5.05
CA GLY A 106 11.24 8.06 4.87
C GLY A 106 11.61 9.43 5.45
N ASP A 107 12.72 9.57 6.20
CA ASP A 107 13.08 10.79 6.92
C ASP A 107 11.92 11.35 7.75
N VAL A 108 11.18 10.45 8.41
CA VAL A 108 9.97 10.80 9.16
C VAL A 108 10.29 11.71 10.34
N HIS A 109 9.54 12.81 10.43
CA HIS A 109 9.71 13.81 11.50
C HIS A 109 8.76 13.57 12.67
N LEU A 110 7.50 13.28 12.38
CA LEU A 110 6.46 12.94 13.36
C LEU A 110 5.91 11.56 13.02
N LEU A 111 5.80 10.67 14.00
CA LEU A 111 5.08 9.41 13.88
C LEU A 111 3.80 9.45 14.70
N ILE A 112 2.68 9.06 14.11
CA ILE A 112 1.37 8.98 14.78
C ILE A 112 0.90 7.52 14.75
N ALA A 113 0.53 6.99 15.92
CA ALA A 113 0.07 5.61 16.09
C ALA A 113 -1.03 5.52 17.17
N PRO A 114 -1.89 4.49 17.17
CA PRO A 114 -2.80 4.22 18.27
C PRO A 114 -2.04 3.58 19.44
N SER A 115 -2.57 3.65 20.65
CA SER A 115 -2.03 2.88 21.80
C SER A 115 -2.20 1.38 21.58
N ARG A 116 -3.36 0.97 21.08
CA ARG A 116 -3.73 -0.41 20.75
C ARG A 116 -4.62 -0.46 19.51
N ALA A 117 -4.39 -1.46 18.67
CA ALA A 117 -5.32 -1.84 17.62
C ALA A 117 -5.18 -3.33 17.31
N VAL A 118 -6.33 -3.98 17.03
CA VAL A 118 -6.43 -5.43 16.83
C VAL A 118 -5.88 -6.18 18.06
N SER A 119 -4.71 -6.73 18.03
CA SER A 119 -4.05 -7.41 19.16
C SER A 119 -2.67 -6.83 19.47
N VAL A 120 -2.31 -5.69 18.82
CA VAL A 120 -0.98 -5.09 18.92
C VAL A 120 -0.99 -3.96 19.95
N ASP A 121 -0.02 -3.96 20.86
CA ASP A 121 0.36 -2.83 21.69
C ASP A 121 1.43 -2.04 20.93
N PHE A 122 1.05 -0.87 20.39
CA PHE A 122 1.93 -0.10 19.54
C PHE A 122 3.09 0.55 20.30
N ALA A 123 2.91 0.85 21.60
CA ALA A 123 4.01 1.39 22.40
C ALA A 123 5.13 0.35 22.58
N VAL A 124 4.77 -0.89 22.89
CA VAL A 124 5.73 -2.01 22.98
C VAL A 124 6.38 -2.25 21.61
N PHE A 125 5.59 -2.28 20.54
CA PHE A 125 6.12 -2.47 19.19
C PHE A 125 7.14 -1.38 18.81
N LEU A 126 6.87 -0.12 19.17
CA LEU A 126 7.77 0.99 18.91
C LEU A 126 9.06 0.91 19.74
N GLU A 127 9.01 0.44 20.97
CA GLU A 127 10.18 0.20 21.82
C GLU A 127 11.06 -0.92 21.22
N ASP A 128 10.48 -1.96 20.64
CA ASP A 128 11.20 -3.02 19.92
C ASP A 128 11.83 -2.49 18.62
N ALA A 129 11.12 -1.64 17.89
CA ALA A 129 11.61 -1.05 16.63
C ALA A 129 12.71 0.00 16.87
N LEU A 130 12.61 0.76 17.94
CA LEU A 130 13.46 1.89 18.30
C LEU A 130 14.00 1.74 19.72
N PRO A 131 14.97 0.84 19.97
CA PRO A 131 15.51 0.59 21.31
C PRO A 131 16.03 1.86 22.04
N GLY A 132 16.45 2.87 21.29
CA GLY A 132 16.83 4.17 21.83
C GLY A 132 15.74 4.90 22.63
N LEU A 133 14.44 4.54 22.44
CA LEU A 133 13.33 5.10 23.22
C LEU A 133 13.42 4.76 24.71
N ALA A 134 14.01 3.61 25.08
CA ALA A 134 14.18 3.20 26.48
C ALA A 134 14.98 4.24 27.30
N THR A 135 15.88 4.98 26.67
CA THR A 135 16.71 6.01 27.31
C THR A 135 16.25 7.43 27.03
N ASN A 136 15.21 7.62 26.21
CA ASN A 136 14.69 8.93 25.85
C ASN A 136 13.85 9.51 27.01
N ALA A 137 14.32 10.58 27.63
CA ALA A 137 13.76 11.09 28.87
C ALA A 137 12.51 11.96 28.70
N GLY A 138 12.16 12.36 27.49
CA GLY A 138 11.05 13.27 27.19
C GLY A 138 10.48 13.06 25.79
N THR A 139 9.51 13.89 25.45
CA THR A 139 8.75 13.75 24.18
C THR A 139 9.53 14.22 22.94
N GLN A 140 10.64 14.91 23.12
CA GLN A 140 11.58 15.20 22.02
C GLN A 140 12.43 13.97 21.74
N ILE A 141 12.24 13.37 20.55
CA ILE A 141 12.91 12.13 20.16
C ILE A 141 14.28 12.42 19.55
N ALA A 142 15.28 11.61 19.97
CA ALA A 142 16.63 11.62 19.42
C ALA A 142 17.20 10.19 19.46
N VAL A 143 16.81 9.36 18.49
CA VAL A 143 17.20 7.95 18.41
C VAL A 143 17.99 7.69 17.13
N ARG A 144 19.02 6.85 17.23
CA ARG A 144 19.92 6.52 16.12
C ARG A 144 19.22 5.78 14.99
N GLU A 145 18.25 4.95 15.33
CA GLU A 145 17.48 4.12 14.41
C GLU A 145 16.65 4.97 13.44
N ALA A 146 16.17 6.14 13.90
CA ALA A 146 15.37 7.08 13.12
C ALA A 146 15.87 8.53 13.36
N PRO A 147 16.99 8.96 12.73
CA PRO A 147 17.71 10.19 13.08
C PRO A 147 16.93 11.48 12.80
N TYR A 148 15.89 11.43 11.97
CA TYR A 148 15.02 12.58 11.68
C TYR A 148 13.75 12.62 12.53
N LEU A 149 13.41 11.52 13.24
CA LEU A 149 12.23 11.47 14.11
C LEU A 149 12.40 12.43 15.29
N ARG A 150 11.39 13.28 15.51
CA ARG A 150 11.40 14.30 16.59
C ARG A 150 10.26 14.10 17.57
N GLN A 151 9.15 13.56 17.12
CA GLN A 151 7.96 13.37 17.95
C GLN A 151 7.28 12.04 17.63
N ILE A 152 6.70 11.44 18.66
CA ILE A 152 5.80 10.30 18.51
C ILE A 152 4.50 10.66 19.25
N TRP A 153 3.38 10.59 18.52
CA TRP A 153 2.05 10.84 19.06
C TRP A 153 1.29 9.53 19.18
N ILE A 154 0.73 9.27 20.36
CA ILE A 154 -0.05 8.08 20.65
C ILE A 154 -1.50 8.51 20.94
N THR A 155 -2.45 7.97 20.17
CA THR A 155 -3.88 8.16 20.43
C THR A 155 -4.44 7.04 21.30
N GLY A 156 -5.47 7.36 22.09
CA GLY A 156 -6.07 6.42 23.05
C GLY A 156 -5.32 6.29 24.38
N GLY A 157 -4.40 7.25 24.64
CA GLY A 157 -3.66 7.34 25.90
C GLY A 157 -2.34 6.57 25.91
N THR A 158 -1.38 7.06 26.67
CA THR A 158 -0.09 6.43 26.89
C THR A 158 0.52 6.87 28.22
N ASP A 159 1.28 5.98 28.86
CA ASP A 159 2.12 6.23 30.03
C ASP A 159 3.61 6.44 29.66
N ARG A 160 3.92 6.37 28.36
CA ARG A 160 5.29 6.49 27.86
C ARG A 160 5.77 7.92 27.88
N ARG A 161 6.88 8.19 28.57
CA ARG A 161 7.47 9.54 28.69
C ARG A 161 7.98 10.10 27.37
N TRP A 162 8.32 9.22 26.42
CA TRP A 162 8.81 9.61 25.09
C TRP A 162 7.67 9.95 24.12
N ALA A 163 6.40 9.74 24.45
CA ALA A 163 5.28 9.99 23.56
C ALA A 163 4.40 11.16 24.03
N HIS A 164 3.83 11.88 23.08
CA HIS A 164 2.69 12.76 23.33
C HIS A 164 1.40 11.94 23.30
N ALA A 165 0.62 12.02 24.37
CA ALA A 165 -0.76 11.53 24.35
C ALA A 165 -1.64 12.52 23.58
N VAL A 166 -2.38 12.04 22.59
CA VAL A 166 -3.30 12.85 21.79
C VAL A 166 -4.67 12.21 21.77
N ASP A 167 -5.69 13.00 22.04
CA ASP A 167 -7.09 12.59 21.95
C ASP A 167 -7.76 13.20 20.71
N PHE A 168 -8.82 12.51 20.22
CA PHE A 168 -9.70 13.04 19.19
C PHE A 168 -10.80 13.97 19.77
N THR A 169 -10.64 14.42 21.03
CA THR A 169 -11.60 15.31 21.67
C THR A 169 -11.58 16.71 21.06
N ASP A 170 -12.73 17.37 21.08
CA ASP A 170 -12.91 18.74 20.57
C ASP A 170 -12.32 19.81 21.52
N SER A 171 -11.43 19.44 22.45
CA SER A 171 -10.75 20.40 23.32
C SER A 171 -9.90 21.36 22.50
N VAL A 172 -10.07 22.66 22.75
CA VAL A 172 -9.48 23.76 21.96
C VAL A 172 -8.10 24.17 22.47
N GLU A 173 -7.59 23.48 23.47
CA GLU A 173 -6.27 23.73 24.03
C GLU A 173 -5.21 23.24 23.04
N ASP A 174 -4.18 24.04 22.83
CA ASP A 174 -3.04 23.77 21.93
C ASP A 174 -3.38 23.69 20.42
N VAL A 175 -4.30 24.52 19.93
CA VAL A 175 -4.57 24.64 18.49
C VAL A 175 -4.40 26.09 18.00
N VAL A 176 -3.89 26.24 16.77
CA VAL A 176 -3.83 27.55 16.10
C VAL A 176 -5.23 28.04 15.71
N PRO A 177 -5.47 29.36 15.54
CA PRO A 177 -6.74 29.89 15.03
C PRO A 177 -7.16 29.32 13.68
N GLN A 178 -8.46 29.30 13.40
CA GLN A 178 -8.99 28.79 12.13
C GLN A 178 -8.47 29.57 10.92
N GLU A 179 -8.26 30.87 11.08
CA GLU A 179 -7.75 31.75 10.02
C GLU A 179 -6.34 31.35 9.58
N ILE A 180 -5.52 30.85 10.51
CA ILE A 180 -4.19 30.33 10.18
C ILE A 180 -4.31 29.03 9.37
N LEU A 181 -5.20 28.12 9.76
CA LEU A 181 -5.43 26.91 8.97
C LEU A 181 -5.88 27.26 7.57
N SER A 182 -6.85 28.16 7.42
CA SER A 182 -7.37 28.58 6.11
C SER A 182 -6.27 29.21 5.23
N ALA A 183 -5.40 30.01 5.81
CA ALA A 183 -4.24 30.57 5.11
C ALA A 183 -3.27 29.48 4.64
N VAL A 184 -2.96 28.50 5.49
CA VAL A 184 -2.09 27.37 5.14
C VAL A 184 -2.70 26.51 4.04
N GLU A 185 -4.00 26.20 4.13
CA GLU A 185 -4.72 25.43 3.10
C GLU A 185 -4.69 26.11 1.73
N ALA A 186 -4.79 27.44 1.70
CA ALA A 186 -4.71 28.23 0.47
C ALA A 186 -3.34 28.11 -0.23
N GLU A 187 -2.27 27.85 0.52
CA GLU A 187 -0.91 27.69 0.00
C GLU A 187 -0.62 26.25 -0.51
N VAL A 188 -1.48 25.25 -0.17
CA VAL A 188 -1.31 23.88 -0.68
C VAL A 188 -1.69 23.84 -2.15
N CYS A 189 -0.80 23.34 -3.00
CA CYS A 189 -1.02 23.30 -4.44
C CYS A 189 -0.99 21.85 -5.00
N PRO A 190 -1.56 21.64 -6.21
CA PRO A 190 -1.61 20.31 -6.81
C PRO A 190 -0.26 19.64 -7.03
N ALA A 191 0.81 20.43 -7.18
CA ALA A 191 2.17 19.93 -7.38
C ALA A 191 2.86 19.53 -6.07
N ASP A 192 2.32 19.93 -4.90
CA ASP A 192 2.92 19.56 -3.63
C ASP A 192 2.87 18.05 -3.41
N PRO A 193 3.95 17.45 -2.87
CA PRO A 193 3.94 16.06 -2.42
C PRO A 193 2.86 15.81 -1.36
N ALA A 194 2.06 14.77 -1.54
CA ALA A 194 0.98 14.40 -0.63
C ALA A 194 1.26 13.12 0.14
N VAL A 195 1.82 12.12 -0.55
CA VAL A 195 2.11 10.82 0.05
C VAL A 195 3.41 10.25 -0.48
N MET A 196 4.12 9.53 0.39
CA MET A 196 5.26 8.68 0.04
C MET A 196 4.98 7.24 0.47
N ILE A 197 4.89 6.33 -0.49
CA ILE A 197 4.58 4.92 -0.24
C ILE A 197 5.83 4.09 -0.45
N HIS A 198 6.20 3.29 0.55
CA HIS A 198 7.28 2.34 0.42
C HIS A 198 6.82 1.11 -0.37
N THR A 199 7.53 0.78 -1.43
CA THR A 199 7.26 -0.40 -2.26
C THR A 199 8.45 -1.36 -2.18
N SER A 200 8.15 -2.67 -2.17
CA SER A 200 9.15 -3.71 -2.38
C SER A 200 9.65 -3.60 -3.83
N GLY A 201 10.83 -3.03 -4.01
CA GLY A 201 11.47 -2.94 -5.32
C GLY A 201 12.31 -4.17 -5.64
N SER A 202 12.93 -4.19 -6.83
CA SER A 202 13.95 -5.18 -7.21
C SER A 202 15.26 -5.04 -6.41
N THR A 203 15.34 -4.09 -5.49
CA THR A 203 16.47 -3.80 -4.60
C THR A 203 16.20 -4.28 -3.19
N ALA A 204 17.27 -4.49 -2.38
CA ALA A 204 17.16 -4.87 -0.98
C ALA A 204 16.44 -3.83 -0.11
N ASP A 205 16.50 -2.57 -0.49
CA ASP A 205 15.81 -1.48 0.23
C ASP A 205 14.51 -1.07 -0.46
N PRO A 206 13.41 -0.90 0.31
CA PRO A 206 12.17 -0.37 -0.22
C PRO A 206 12.37 1.03 -0.83
N LYS A 207 11.73 1.27 -1.98
CA LYS A 207 11.72 2.59 -2.62
C LYS A 207 10.54 3.40 -2.11
N GLY A 208 10.77 4.65 -1.70
CA GLY A 208 9.71 5.59 -1.34
C GLY A 208 9.18 6.29 -2.60
N VAL A 209 8.03 5.87 -3.10
CA VAL A 209 7.35 6.46 -4.26
C VAL A 209 6.57 7.69 -3.82
N ILE A 210 6.83 8.86 -4.40
CA ILE A 210 6.18 10.12 -4.02
C ILE A 210 5.11 10.48 -5.05
N HIS A 211 3.88 10.71 -4.56
CA HIS A 211 2.77 11.23 -5.37
C HIS A 211 2.35 12.61 -4.88
N SER A 212 2.00 13.50 -5.82
CA SER A 212 1.44 14.81 -5.50
C SER A 212 -0.07 14.77 -5.24
N HIS A 213 -0.59 15.84 -4.66
CA HIS A 213 -2.04 16.05 -4.53
C HIS A 213 -2.76 15.93 -5.87
N GLY A 214 -2.23 16.60 -6.90
CA GLY A 214 -2.83 16.61 -8.23
C GLY A 214 -2.87 15.23 -8.90
N VAL A 215 -1.83 14.43 -8.73
CA VAL A 215 -1.80 13.04 -9.20
C VAL A 215 -2.90 12.22 -8.54
N LEU A 216 -2.95 12.23 -7.19
CA LEU A 216 -3.95 11.47 -6.45
C LEU A 216 -5.36 11.88 -6.81
N MET A 217 -5.67 13.18 -6.89
CA MET A 217 -7.00 13.67 -7.22
C MET A 217 -7.45 13.28 -8.64
N ARG A 218 -6.57 13.38 -9.63
CA ARG A 218 -6.91 13.02 -11.02
C ARG A 218 -7.09 11.51 -11.19
N GLN A 219 -6.20 10.72 -10.61
CA GLN A 219 -6.28 9.26 -10.67
C GLN A 219 -7.51 8.74 -9.93
N SER A 220 -7.80 9.28 -8.76
CA SER A 220 -8.93 8.84 -7.93
C SER A 220 -10.30 9.28 -8.47
N ALA A 221 -10.37 10.33 -9.29
CA ALA A 221 -11.62 10.74 -9.94
C ALA A 221 -12.16 9.66 -10.88
N PHE A 222 -11.28 9.03 -11.64
CA PHE A 222 -11.65 7.93 -12.51
C PHE A 222 -12.14 6.71 -11.70
N LEU A 223 -11.44 6.36 -10.63
CA LEU A 223 -11.80 5.24 -9.76
C LEU A 223 -13.19 5.45 -9.12
N SER A 224 -13.53 6.69 -8.76
CA SER A 224 -14.86 7.05 -8.25
C SER A 224 -15.98 6.70 -9.22
N GLY A 225 -15.80 7.00 -10.52
CA GLY A 225 -16.75 6.61 -11.57
C GLY A 225 -16.96 5.10 -11.67
N THR A 226 -15.87 4.36 -11.64
CA THR A 226 -15.89 2.88 -11.67
C THR A 226 -16.63 2.31 -10.48
N MET A 227 -16.38 2.81 -9.27
CA MET A 227 -17.03 2.33 -8.05
C MET A 227 -18.54 2.60 -8.03
N ASN A 228 -18.97 3.75 -8.55
CA ASN A 228 -20.39 4.05 -8.69
C ASN A 228 -21.11 3.08 -9.63
N GLY A 229 -20.41 2.55 -10.63
CA GLY A 229 -20.95 1.55 -11.56
C GLY A 229 -21.26 0.18 -10.91
N PHE A 230 -20.74 -0.10 -9.71
CA PHE A 230 -21.04 -1.35 -9.00
C PHE A 230 -22.35 -1.32 -8.21
N ALA A 231 -22.85 -0.13 -7.87
CA ALA A 231 -24.09 -0.03 -7.12
C ALA A 231 -25.29 -0.35 -8.02
N PRO A 232 -26.23 -1.22 -7.56
CA PRO A 232 -27.49 -1.42 -8.26
C PRO A 232 -28.26 -0.10 -8.41
N PRO A 233 -29.02 0.08 -9.51
CA PRO A 233 -29.79 1.27 -9.73
C PRO A 233 -30.69 1.62 -8.53
N GLY A 234 -30.61 2.86 -8.06
CA GLY A 234 -31.42 3.37 -6.94
C GLY A 234 -30.87 3.08 -5.54
N LEU A 235 -29.72 2.39 -5.42
CA LEU A 235 -29.01 2.23 -4.16
C LEU A 235 -27.84 3.19 -4.06
N PRO A 236 -27.54 3.73 -2.84
CA PRO A 236 -26.32 4.50 -2.63
C PRO A 236 -25.09 3.59 -2.76
N THR A 237 -24.00 4.12 -3.27
CA THR A 237 -22.75 3.36 -3.39
C THR A 237 -22.09 3.22 -2.02
N ARG A 238 -22.06 2.00 -1.52
CA ARG A 238 -21.44 1.59 -0.25
C ARG A 238 -20.60 0.35 -0.50
N TYR A 239 -19.29 0.50 -0.59
CA TYR A 239 -18.45 -0.64 -0.97
C TYR A 239 -17.46 -1.03 0.12
N LEU A 240 -17.23 -2.33 0.27
CA LEU A 240 -16.24 -2.87 1.15
C LEU A 240 -14.85 -2.71 0.52
N SER A 241 -14.03 -1.83 1.10
CA SER A 241 -12.62 -1.72 0.77
C SER A 241 -11.79 -2.60 1.68
N ALA A 242 -11.31 -3.72 1.16
CA ALA A 242 -10.36 -4.60 1.82
C ALA A 242 -8.90 -4.19 1.54
N MET A 243 -8.68 -3.17 0.71
CA MET A 243 -7.35 -2.66 0.42
C MET A 243 -6.77 -1.93 1.63
N PRO A 244 -5.54 -2.26 2.07
CA PRO A 244 -4.88 -1.53 3.13
C PRO A 244 -4.69 -0.05 2.78
N PHE A 245 -5.03 0.85 3.71
CA PHE A 245 -4.91 2.29 3.49
C PHE A 245 -3.44 2.76 3.45
N PHE A 246 -2.51 1.95 3.91
CA PHE A 246 -1.09 2.21 3.77
C PHE A 246 -0.50 1.81 2.38
N TRP A 247 -1.32 1.31 1.46
CA TRP A 247 -0.96 1.08 0.06
C TRP A 247 -1.71 2.02 -0.88
N ILE A 248 -1.16 2.23 -2.08
CA ILE A 248 -1.75 3.16 -3.06
C ILE A 248 -3.21 2.83 -3.38
N GLY A 249 -3.58 1.54 -3.48
CA GLY A 249 -4.96 1.12 -3.76
C GLY A 249 -5.93 1.60 -2.68
N GLY A 250 -5.58 1.46 -1.39
CA GLY A 250 -6.39 1.95 -0.29
C GLY A 250 -6.47 3.48 -0.25
N ILE A 251 -5.36 4.18 -0.51
CA ILE A 251 -5.33 5.65 -0.62
C ILE A 251 -6.23 6.13 -1.75
N LEU A 252 -6.20 5.48 -2.91
CA LEU A 252 -7.07 5.82 -4.04
C LEU A 252 -8.56 5.60 -3.71
N HIS A 253 -8.90 4.63 -2.86
CA HIS A 253 -10.28 4.47 -2.37
C HIS A 253 -10.68 5.65 -1.47
N VAL A 254 -9.84 6.02 -0.50
CA VAL A 254 -10.10 7.15 0.39
C VAL A 254 -10.22 8.46 -0.39
N THR A 255 -9.31 8.72 -1.32
CA THR A 255 -9.35 9.94 -2.14
C THR A 255 -10.45 9.92 -3.19
N GLY A 256 -10.75 8.75 -3.77
CA GLY A 256 -11.82 8.57 -4.77
C GLY A 256 -13.20 8.89 -4.24
N SER A 257 -13.46 8.52 -3.00
CA SER A 257 -14.72 8.83 -2.33
C SER A 257 -14.94 10.34 -2.09
N LEU A 258 -13.92 11.19 -2.25
CA LEU A 258 -14.09 12.65 -2.19
C LEU A 258 -14.72 13.24 -3.46
N HIS A 259 -14.82 12.48 -4.56
CA HIS A 259 -15.37 12.96 -5.83
C HIS A 259 -16.89 12.79 -5.97
N SER A 260 -17.48 11.87 -5.21
CA SER A 260 -18.92 11.58 -5.23
C SER A 260 -19.37 10.98 -3.89
N PRO A 261 -20.67 10.92 -3.58
CA PRO A 261 -21.19 10.42 -2.29
C PRO A 261 -21.01 8.89 -2.14
N LEU A 262 -19.76 8.44 -2.02
CA LEU A 262 -19.39 7.05 -1.80
C LEU A 262 -19.15 6.77 -0.32
N THR A 263 -19.70 5.68 0.20
CA THR A 263 -19.37 5.20 1.55
C THR A 263 -18.34 4.08 1.47
N ILE A 264 -17.23 4.21 2.17
CA ILE A 264 -16.23 3.15 2.34
C ILE A 264 -16.61 2.32 3.57
N LEU A 265 -16.87 1.04 3.37
CA LEU A 265 -16.93 0.04 4.44
C LEU A 265 -15.55 -0.56 4.61
N THR A 266 -15.01 -0.61 5.82
CA THR A 266 -13.67 -1.16 6.03
C THR A 266 -13.52 -1.77 7.43
N LEU A 267 -12.50 -2.60 7.58
CA LEU A 267 -12.17 -3.30 8.83
C LEU A 267 -10.68 -3.13 9.12
N ALA A 268 -10.35 -2.99 10.40
CA ALA A 268 -8.96 -2.94 10.85
C ALA A 268 -8.18 -4.22 10.46
N ARG A 269 -8.88 -5.34 10.46
CA ARG A 269 -8.44 -6.63 9.92
C ARG A 269 -9.61 -7.26 9.17
N THR A 270 -9.42 -7.50 7.89
CA THR A 270 -10.48 -8.02 7.03
C THR A 270 -10.57 -9.55 7.13
N GLU A 271 -11.43 -10.02 8.06
CA GLU A 271 -11.79 -11.43 8.18
C GLU A 271 -13.10 -11.70 7.41
N PRO A 272 -13.23 -12.85 6.74
CA PRO A 272 -14.39 -13.14 5.88
C PRO A 272 -15.74 -12.99 6.58
N GLY A 273 -15.90 -13.54 7.79
CA GLY A 273 -17.15 -13.46 8.54
C GLY A 273 -17.53 -12.03 8.94
N ALA A 274 -16.57 -11.24 9.42
CA ALA A 274 -16.79 -9.83 9.76
C ALA A 274 -17.06 -8.97 8.52
N ALA A 275 -16.45 -9.30 7.39
CA ALA A 275 -16.72 -8.64 6.11
C ALA A 275 -18.16 -8.88 5.61
N LEU A 276 -18.63 -10.12 5.69
CA LEU A 276 -20.01 -10.48 5.37
C LEU A 276 -21.01 -9.78 6.29
N GLU A 277 -20.75 -9.74 7.59
CA GLU A 277 -21.59 -9.04 8.57
C GLU A 277 -21.67 -7.54 8.29
N LEU A 278 -20.54 -6.90 7.97
CA LEU A 278 -20.50 -5.47 7.65
C LEU A 278 -21.25 -5.17 6.35
N LEU A 279 -21.09 -6.00 5.31
CA LEU A 279 -21.83 -5.87 4.04
C LEU A 279 -23.35 -5.98 4.25
N GLU A 280 -23.81 -6.96 5.01
CA GLU A 280 -25.23 -7.15 5.32
C GLU A 280 -25.78 -5.97 6.10
N ARG A 281 -25.16 -5.62 7.24
CA ARG A 281 -25.60 -4.55 8.15
C ARG A 281 -25.69 -3.20 7.44
N GLU A 282 -24.69 -2.88 6.63
CA GLU A 282 -24.59 -1.59 5.94
C GLU A 282 -25.21 -1.60 4.54
N ARG A 283 -25.79 -2.73 4.12
CA ARG A 283 -26.32 -2.93 2.76
C ARG A 283 -25.29 -2.56 1.70
N GLY A 284 -24.07 -3.10 1.86
CA GLY A 284 -22.97 -2.86 0.93
C GLY A 284 -23.33 -3.23 -0.50
N THR A 285 -22.89 -2.45 -1.47
CA THR A 285 -23.26 -2.59 -2.89
C THR A 285 -22.14 -3.12 -3.76
N GLY A 286 -20.94 -3.26 -3.20
CA GLY A 286 -19.77 -3.78 -3.90
C GLY A 286 -18.63 -4.10 -2.97
N ILE A 287 -17.60 -4.75 -3.54
CA ILE A 287 -16.36 -5.09 -2.82
C ILE A 287 -15.15 -4.75 -3.68
N ALA A 288 -14.12 -4.20 -3.05
CA ALA A 288 -12.81 -4.00 -3.63
C ALA A 288 -11.75 -4.63 -2.74
N GLY A 289 -11.03 -5.62 -3.26
CA GLY A 289 -10.04 -6.37 -2.50
C GLY A 289 -9.36 -7.45 -3.35
N TRP A 290 -8.74 -8.39 -2.67
CA TRP A 290 -8.03 -9.49 -3.32
C TRP A 290 -9.00 -10.64 -3.64
N PRO A 291 -8.84 -11.33 -4.78
CA PRO A 291 -9.67 -12.49 -5.14
C PRO A 291 -9.74 -13.56 -4.05
N THR A 292 -8.64 -13.80 -3.35
CA THR A 292 -8.57 -14.75 -2.24
C THR A 292 -9.51 -14.40 -1.08
N LEU A 293 -9.76 -13.13 -0.80
CA LEU A 293 -10.75 -12.73 0.20
C LEU A 293 -12.15 -13.07 -0.27
N THR A 294 -12.49 -12.73 -1.52
CA THR A 294 -13.81 -13.03 -2.10
C THR A 294 -14.08 -14.53 -2.08
N GLN A 295 -13.12 -15.35 -2.48
CA GLN A 295 -13.23 -16.80 -2.43
C GLN A 295 -13.46 -17.32 -1.00
N ARG A 296 -12.72 -16.80 -0.02
CA ARG A 296 -12.90 -17.14 1.40
C ARG A 296 -14.25 -16.69 1.96
N MET A 297 -14.78 -15.56 1.49
CA MET A 297 -16.12 -15.09 1.85
C MET A 297 -17.20 -16.01 1.28
N LEU A 298 -17.10 -16.39 0.01
CA LEU A 298 -18.02 -17.34 -0.64
C LEU A 298 -18.00 -18.71 0.03
N ALA A 299 -16.84 -19.18 0.49
CA ALA A 299 -16.68 -20.44 1.21
C ALA A 299 -17.05 -20.38 2.70
N HIS A 300 -17.38 -19.18 3.24
CA HIS A 300 -17.66 -19.01 4.67
C HIS A 300 -19.01 -19.64 5.05
N PRO A 301 -19.14 -20.39 6.17
CA PRO A 301 -20.39 -21.05 6.57
C PRO A 301 -21.59 -20.11 6.70
N ASP A 302 -21.36 -18.83 7.02
CA ASP A 302 -22.43 -17.84 7.17
C ASP A 302 -22.87 -17.22 5.85
N PHE A 303 -22.16 -17.43 4.74
CA PHE A 303 -22.45 -16.79 3.46
C PHE A 303 -23.92 -17.00 3.04
N SER A 304 -24.39 -18.24 3.08
CA SER A 304 -25.77 -18.60 2.69
C SER A 304 -26.86 -18.15 3.67
N ARG A 305 -26.45 -17.64 4.86
CA ARG A 305 -27.37 -17.17 5.91
C ARG A 305 -27.54 -15.66 5.92
N ARG A 306 -26.70 -14.93 5.19
CA ARG A 306 -26.66 -13.48 5.16
C ARG A 306 -27.50 -12.90 4.02
N ASP A 307 -28.16 -11.79 4.26
CA ASP A 307 -28.82 -11.00 3.20
C ASP A 307 -27.79 -10.10 2.49
N LEU A 308 -27.27 -10.60 1.39
CA LEU A 308 -26.32 -9.89 0.53
C LEU A 308 -26.95 -9.41 -0.77
N SER A 309 -28.28 -9.30 -0.84
CA SER A 309 -29.04 -8.89 -2.03
C SER A 309 -28.68 -7.50 -2.55
N SER A 310 -28.11 -6.63 -1.68
CA SER A 310 -27.60 -5.32 -2.07
C SER A 310 -26.25 -5.38 -2.81
N CYS A 311 -25.53 -6.51 -2.76
CA CYS A 311 -24.22 -6.71 -3.37
C CYS A 311 -24.27 -7.84 -4.42
N PRO A 312 -24.99 -7.67 -5.54
CA PRO A 312 -25.18 -8.72 -6.53
C PRO A 312 -23.85 -9.20 -7.13
N SER A 313 -22.86 -8.32 -7.21
CA SER A 313 -21.54 -8.67 -7.69
C SER A 313 -20.83 -9.75 -6.87
N LEU A 314 -21.17 -9.90 -5.58
CA LEU A 314 -20.64 -10.97 -4.74
C LEU A 314 -21.47 -12.26 -4.86
N VAL A 315 -22.77 -12.15 -5.18
CA VAL A 315 -23.73 -13.27 -5.21
C VAL A 315 -23.85 -13.89 -6.60
N ASP A 316 -23.87 -13.05 -7.65
CA ASP A 316 -24.18 -13.45 -9.02
C ASP A 316 -22.95 -13.75 -9.88
N LEU A 317 -21.74 -13.49 -9.38
CA LEU A 317 -20.54 -13.79 -10.13
C LEU A 317 -20.11 -15.23 -9.94
N PRO A 318 -19.73 -15.92 -11.05
CA PRO A 318 -19.00 -17.18 -10.96
C PRO A 318 -17.78 -17.03 -10.06
N ALA A 319 -17.45 -18.06 -9.28
CA ALA A 319 -16.34 -18.02 -8.31
C ALA A 319 -14.95 -17.71 -8.92
N ASP A 320 -14.82 -17.85 -10.24
CA ASP A 320 -13.63 -17.55 -11.05
C ASP A 320 -13.60 -16.12 -11.62
N LEU A 321 -14.70 -15.37 -11.49
CA LEU A 321 -14.81 -13.98 -11.92
C LEU A 321 -14.84 -13.05 -10.72
N SER A 322 -13.71 -12.81 -10.08
CA SER A 322 -13.64 -11.70 -9.12
C SER A 322 -13.59 -10.37 -9.87
N LEU A 323 -14.47 -9.43 -9.51
CA LEU A 323 -14.54 -8.07 -10.09
C LEU A 323 -13.29 -7.24 -9.86
N VAL A 324 -12.45 -7.64 -8.94
CA VAL A 324 -11.11 -7.09 -8.77
C VAL A 324 -10.14 -8.03 -9.44
N ALA A 325 -10.00 -7.86 -10.72
CA ALA A 325 -8.94 -8.50 -11.47
C ALA A 325 -7.60 -7.98 -10.94
N VAL A 326 -6.94 -8.78 -10.11
CA VAL A 326 -5.53 -8.59 -9.81
C VAL A 326 -4.76 -8.86 -11.11
N PRO A 327 -3.78 -8.00 -11.49
CA PRO A 327 -2.92 -8.23 -12.65
C PRO A 327 -2.22 -9.57 -12.58
N GLY A 328 -2.66 -10.65 -12.91
CA GLY A 328 -2.12 -12.00 -12.81
C GLY A 328 -3.21 -13.06 -13.00
N ASN A 329 -4.47 -12.71 -12.65
CA ASN A 329 -5.66 -13.53 -12.92
C ASN A 329 -6.59 -12.88 -13.94
N VAL A 330 -6.21 -11.75 -14.54
CA VAL A 330 -6.96 -11.18 -15.66
C VAL A 330 -6.79 -12.13 -16.84
N PRO A 331 -7.88 -12.61 -17.44
CA PRO A 331 -7.78 -13.29 -18.73
C PRO A 331 -6.94 -12.42 -19.67
N ARG A 332 -6.08 -13.03 -20.47
CA ARG A 332 -5.09 -12.38 -21.36
C ARG A 332 -5.66 -11.29 -22.29
N HIS A 333 -6.93 -10.97 -22.19
CA HIS A 333 -7.69 -10.10 -23.08
C HIS A 333 -8.36 -8.91 -22.38
N ARG A 334 -8.02 -8.58 -21.11
CA ARG A 334 -8.56 -7.39 -20.46
C ARG A 334 -7.55 -6.27 -20.43
N SER A 335 -7.91 -5.15 -21.06
CA SER A 335 -7.14 -3.93 -21.07
C SER A 335 -7.03 -3.33 -19.67
N LEU A 336 -5.83 -2.91 -19.28
CA LEU A 336 -5.63 -2.11 -18.06
C LEU A 336 -6.41 -0.78 -18.12
N THR A 337 -6.75 -0.28 -19.31
CA THR A 337 -7.55 0.93 -19.49
C THR A 337 -9.04 0.70 -19.26
N GLU A 338 -9.57 -0.49 -19.52
CA GLU A 338 -10.97 -0.81 -19.22
C GLU A 338 -11.21 -1.03 -17.73
N SER A 339 -10.20 -1.47 -16.99
CA SER A 339 -10.31 -1.69 -15.54
C SER A 339 -10.06 -0.46 -14.69
N GLY A 340 -9.98 0.75 -15.29
CA GLY A 340 -9.85 1.95 -14.51
C GLY A 340 -8.65 2.81 -14.80
N GLY A 341 -8.33 2.96 -16.03
CA GLY A 341 -7.57 3.98 -16.70
C GLY A 341 -6.73 4.96 -15.92
N GLY A 342 -5.84 4.51 -15.09
CA GLY A 342 -4.76 5.33 -14.56
C GLY A 342 -3.91 6.01 -15.66
N PHE A 343 -4.22 5.73 -16.92
CA PHE A 343 -3.51 6.24 -18.10
C PHE A 343 -4.20 7.42 -18.83
N SER A 344 -5.37 7.87 -18.38
CA SER A 344 -6.06 9.00 -19.03
C SER A 344 -5.26 10.31 -18.97
N THR A 345 -4.34 10.45 -18.03
CA THR A 345 -3.45 11.60 -17.86
C THR A 345 -1.98 11.24 -18.09
N THR A 346 -1.71 10.19 -18.87
CA THR A 346 -0.39 9.59 -19.02
C THR A 346 -0.15 9.24 -20.48
N ASP A 347 0.95 9.71 -21.05
CA ASP A 347 1.45 9.21 -22.32
C ASP A 347 1.97 7.79 -22.12
N VAL A 348 1.69 6.93 -23.08
CA VAL A 348 2.05 5.50 -23.06
C VAL A 348 2.86 5.17 -24.29
N LEU A 349 3.94 4.41 -24.12
CA LEU A 349 4.76 3.89 -25.20
C LEU A 349 5.11 2.43 -24.89
N VAL A 350 4.99 1.55 -25.88
CA VAL A 350 5.42 0.15 -25.77
C VAL A 350 6.63 -0.04 -26.66
N VAL A 351 7.74 -0.48 -26.08
CA VAL A 351 9.05 -0.52 -26.76
C VAL A 351 9.70 -1.90 -26.68
N ASP A 352 10.57 -2.19 -27.62
CA ASP A 352 11.45 -3.36 -27.57
C ASP A 352 12.65 -3.16 -26.62
N ASP A 353 13.53 -4.13 -26.56
CA ASP A 353 14.72 -4.09 -25.69
C ASP A 353 15.76 -3.03 -26.13
N THR A 354 15.59 -2.42 -27.30
CA THR A 354 16.43 -1.30 -27.80
C THR A 354 15.82 0.08 -27.55
N GLY A 355 14.57 0.12 -27.06
CA GLY A 355 13.81 1.36 -26.81
C GLY A 355 13.03 1.86 -28.01
N GLU A 356 12.95 1.06 -29.09
CA GLU A 356 12.16 1.43 -30.28
C GLU A 356 10.71 0.96 -30.13
N PRO A 357 9.72 1.79 -30.59
CA PRO A 357 8.31 1.41 -30.53
C PRO A 357 8.02 0.11 -31.27
N VAL A 358 7.25 -0.79 -30.64
CA VAL A 358 6.83 -2.05 -31.26
C VAL A 358 5.49 -1.89 -32.00
N PRO A 359 5.27 -2.67 -33.08
CA PRO A 359 3.96 -2.73 -33.74
C PRO A 359 2.87 -3.26 -32.81
N ALA A 360 1.62 -2.89 -33.06
CA ALA A 360 0.45 -3.45 -32.38
C ALA A 360 0.46 -5.00 -32.47
N GLY A 361 0.03 -5.65 -31.39
CA GLY A 361 0.10 -7.10 -31.22
C GLY A 361 1.46 -7.65 -30.78
N SER A 362 2.52 -6.83 -30.81
CA SER A 362 3.85 -7.22 -30.35
C SER A 362 4.05 -6.88 -28.88
N GLU A 363 4.74 -7.79 -28.17
CA GLU A 363 5.08 -7.59 -26.77
C GLU A 363 6.30 -6.67 -26.61
N GLY A 364 6.20 -5.71 -25.69
CA GLY A 364 7.27 -4.78 -25.34
C GLY A 364 7.21 -4.33 -23.90
N GLU A 365 8.19 -3.50 -23.49
CA GLU A 365 8.17 -2.85 -22.19
C GLU A 365 7.27 -1.62 -22.23
N LEU A 366 6.47 -1.44 -21.17
CA LEU A 366 5.63 -0.27 -20.97
C LEU A 366 6.47 0.89 -20.45
N TRP A 367 6.54 1.98 -21.20
CA TRP A 367 7.04 3.27 -20.75
C TRP A 367 5.89 4.25 -20.59
N ILE A 368 5.92 5.05 -19.53
CA ILE A 368 4.88 6.01 -19.20
C ILE A 368 5.46 7.39 -18.87
N ARG A 369 4.71 8.43 -19.24
CA ARG A 369 5.10 9.82 -19.00
C ARG A 369 3.88 10.70 -18.80
N GLY A 370 4.00 11.78 -18.01
CA GLY A 370 2.96 12.82 -17.92
C GLY A 370 2.53 13.14 -16.49
N PRO A 371 1.48 13.97 -16.33
CA PRO A 371 1.03 14.47 -15.03
C PRO A 371 0.26 13.44 -14.19
N GLY A 372 0.07 12.23 -14.68
CA GLY A 372 -0.57 11.12 -13.95
C GLY A 372 0.40 10.18 -13.23
N ILE A 373 1.72 10.36 -13.40
CA ILE A 373 2.71 9.49 -12.77
C ILE A 373 3.28 10.07 -11.47
N MET A 374 4.06 9.29 -10.74
CA MET A 374 4.74 9.72 -9.52
C MET A 374 5.67 10.92 -9.77
N LEU A 375 5.97 11.68 -8.72
CA LEU A 375 6.99 12.74 -8.77
C LEU A 375 8.40 12.18 -8.86
N GLY A 376 8.61 10.96 -8.40
CA GLY A 376 9.89 10.27 -8.38
C GLY A 376 10.03 9.38 -7.14
N TYR A 377 11.25 8.90 -6.91
CA TYR A 377 11.62 8.15 -5.72
C TYR A 377 12.32 9.03 -4.69
N ASN A 378 11.99 8.86 -3.43
CA ASN A 378 12.71 9.51 -2.34
C ASN A 378 14.20 9.18 -2.38
N LYS A 379 15.05 10.19 -2.19
CA LYS A 379 16.53 10.07 -2.22
C LYS A 379 17.09 9.59 -3.57
N ARG A 380 16.36 9.83 -4.66
CA ARG A 380 16.82 9.61 -6.02
C ARG A 380 16.70 10.90 -6.81
N GLU A 381 17.70 11.15 -7.63
CA GLU A 381 17.67 12.26 -8.57
C GLU A 381 16.71 11.94 -9.73
N PRO A 382 16.05 12.95 -10.33
CA PRO A 382 15.09 12.71 -11.41
C PRO A 382 15.65 11.85 -12.56
N TRP A 383 16.91 12.06 -12.95
CA TRP A 383 17.57 11.29 -14.02
C TRP A 383 17.95 9.85 -13.65
N GLU A 384 17.85 9.47 -12.36
CA GLU A 384 17.96 8.07 -11.92
C GLU A 384 16.62 7.32 -12.06
N VAL A 385 15.54 8.05 -12.31
CA VAL A 385 14.15 7.55 -12.32
C VAL A 385 13.52 7.67 -13.69
N PHE A 386 13.75 8.80 -14.36
CA PHE A 386 13.22 9.12 -15.67
C PHE A 386 14.37 9.28 -16.66
N ASP A 387 14.14 8.92 -17.91
CA ASP A 387 15.10 9.18 -18.98
C ASP A 387 15.12 10.68 -19.40
N ALA A 388 15.94 11.01 -20.40
CA ALA A 388 16.12 12.38 -20.86
C ALA A 388 14.84 13.01 -21.45
N ASP A 389 13.90 12.19 -21.93
CA ASP A 389 12.62 12.61 -22.50
C ASP A 389 11.48 12.54 -21.46
N GLY A 390 11.79 12.23 -20.20
CA GLY A 390 10.87 12.16 -19.07
C GLY A 390 10.05 10.88 -18.99
N TRP A 391 10.43 9.83 -19.72
CA TRP A 391 9.77 8.53 -19.60
C TRP A 391 10.21 7.78 -18.34
N PHE A 392 9.25 7.16 -17.68
CA PHE A 392 9.47 6.16 -16.65
C PHE A 392 9.37 4.76 -17.25
N HIS A 393 10.46 4.01 -17.16
CA HIS A 393 10.54 2.62 -17.60
C HIS A 393 9.96 1.74 -16.50
N THR A 394 8.77 1.16 -16.74
CA THR A 394 8.01 0.48 -15.69
C THR A 394 8.55 -0.90 -15.34
N GLY A 395 9.26 -1.53 -16.27
CA GLY A 395 9.65 -2.93 -16.20
C GLY A 395 8.49 -3.92 -16.42
N ASP A 396 7.31 -3.43 -16.78
CA ASP A 396 6.14 -4.26 -17.08
C ASP A 396 6.13 -4.59 -18.57
N ARG A 397 5.90 -5.86 -18.91
CA ARG A 397 5.74 -6.36 -20.29
C ARG A 397 4.27 -6.30 -20.65
N VAL A 398 3.97 -5.69 -21.78
CA VAL A 398 2.60 -5.45 -22.27
C VAL A 398 2.55 -5.59 -23.79
N PHE A 399 1.33 -5.61 -24.34
CA PHE A 399 1.07 -5.36 -25.76
C PHE A 399 -0.16 -4.48 -25.93
N VAL A 400 -0.30 -3.84 -27.08
CA VAL A 400 -1.47 -3.06 -27.49
C VAL A 400 -2.01 -3.63 -28.80
N LEU A 401 -3.32 -3.43 -29.08
CA LEU A 401 -3.96 -3.85 -30.32
C LEU A 401 -4.47 -2.63 -31.08
N ASP A 402 -4.52 -2.69 -32.42
CA ASP A 402 -4.98 -1.56 -33.26
C ASP A 402 -6.50 -1.34 -33.19
N ASP A 403 -7.25 -2.43 -33.04
CA ASP A 403 -8.72 -2.48 -33.11
C ASP A 403 -9.39 -2.58 -31.74
N GLU A 404 -8.62 -2.73 -30.67
CA GLU A 404 -9.10 -2.82 -29.31
C GLU A 404 -8.35 -1.83 -28.40
N PRO A 405 -9.04 -0.78 -27.88
CA PRO A 405 -8.38 0.19 -27.04
C PRO A 405 -7.93 -0.45 -25.73
N GLY A 406 -6.65 -0.29 -25.38
CA GLY A 406 -6.12 -0.70 -24.10
C GLY A 406 -4.71 -1.22 -24.11
N ILE A 407 -4.23 -1.50 -22.90
CA ILE A 407 -2.91 -2.08 -22.64
C ILE A 407 -3.10 -3.44 -21.99
N PHE A 408 -2.58 -4.47 -22.64
CA PHE A 408 -2.71 -5.85 -22.18
C PHE A 408 -1.46 -6.25 -21.43
N TYR A 409 -1.59 -6.54 -20.15
CA TYR A 409 -0.47 -6.90 -19.30
C TYR A 409 -0.07 -8.38 -19.51
N VAL A 410 1.21 -8.62 -19.75
CA VAL A 410 1.79 -9.95 -19.93
C VAL A 410 2.53 -10.43 -18.68
N GLY A 411 3.32 -9.54 -18.08
CA GLY A 411 4.14 -9.88 -16.93
C GLY A 411 5.06 -8.75 -16.50
N ARG A 412 5.98 -9.05 -15.61
CA ARG A 412 7.01 -8.11 -15.18
C ARG A 412 8.39 -8.66 -15.47
N SER A 413 9.29 -7.79 -15.93
CA SER A 413 10.69 -8.15 -16.15
C SER A 413 11.46 -8.42 -14.84
N THR A 414 10.95 -7.90 -13.72
CA THR A 414 11.53 -8.12 -12.38
C THR A 414 10.74 -9.16 -11.61
N GLU A 415 11.46 -10.15 -11.07
CA GLU A 415 10.91 -11.28 -10.32
C GLU A 415 10.46 -10.84 -8.91
N LEU A 416 9.23 -10.33 -8.76
CA LEU A 416 8.60 -10.18 -7.46
C LEU A 416 7.74 -11.41 -7.17
N ILE A 417 7.85 -11.96 -5.96
CA ILE A 417 7.02 -13.07 -5.50
C ILE A 417 5.66 -12.53 -5.08
N LYS A 418 4.60 -13.03 -5.70
CA LYS A 418 3.21 -12.63 -5.41
C LYS A 418 2.58 -13.63 -4.43
N THR A 419 2.60 -13.30 -3.13
CA THR A 419 2.05 -14.18 -2.11
C THR A 419 0.93 -13.51 -1.34
N SER A 420 -0.24 -14.16 -1.27
CA SER A 420 -1.43 -13.68 -0.52
C SER A 420 -1.80 -12.22 -0.81
N GLY A 421 -1.59 -11.77 -2.06
CA GLY A 421 -1.86 -10.39 -2.49
C GLY A 421 -0.76 -9.37 -2.20
N ALA A 422 0.31 -9.77 -1.54
CA ALA A 422 1.48 -8.92 -1.31
C ALA A 422 2.61 -9.24 -2.30
N ASN A 423 3.42 -8.22 -2.61
CA ASN A 423 4.64 -8.37 -3.39
C ASN A 423 5.83 -8.51 -2.45
N VAL A 424 6.60 -9.58 -2.61
CA VAL A 424 7.83 -9.83 -1.85
C VAL A 424 9.01 -9.74 -2.79
N SER A 425 9.98 -8.90 -2.45
CA SER A 425 11.25 -8.82 -3.18
C SER A 425 12.16 -9.97 -2.75
N PRO A 426 12.56 -10.86 -3.66
CA PRO A 426 13.59 -11.88 -3.34
C PRO A 426 14.84 -11.26 -2.74
N LYS A 427 15.29 -10.15 -3.30
CA LYS A 427 16.50 -9.42 -2.85
C LYS A 427 16.39 -8.90 -1.41
N GLU A 428 15.22 -8.48 -0.99
CA GLU A 428 14.98 -8.03 0.38
C GLU A 428 15.15 -9.20 1.36
N VAL A 429 14.54 -10.35 1.05
CA VAL A 429 14.62 -11.55 1.88
C VAL A 429 16.04 -12.10 1.90
N GLU A 430 16.70 -12.22 0.73
CA GLU A 430 18.10 -12.63 0.61
C GLU A 430 19.02 -11.74 1.44
N SER A 431 18.84 -10.42 1.38
CA SER A 431 19.66 -9.48 2.16
C SER A 431 19.55 -9.69 3.68
N VAL A 432 18.44 -10.21 4.17
CA VAL A 432 18.28 -10.56 5.59
C VAL A 432 18.92 -11.92 5.87
N LEU A 433 18.67 -12.92 5.01
CA LEU A 433 19.25 -14.26 5.14
C LEU A 433 20.78 -14.28 5.08
N ASP A 434 21.36 -13.55 4.14
CA ASP A 434 22.82 -13.50 3.93
C ASP A 434 23.59 -12.83 5.09
N ARG A 435 22.86 -12.10 5.98
CA ARG A 435 23.46 -11.57 7.22
C ARG A 435 23.39 -12.54 8.39
N HIS A 436 22.62 -13.62 8.26
CA HIS A 436 22.49 -14.60 9.32
C HIS A 436 23.74 -15.48 9.42
N PRO A 437 24.31 -15.71 10.63
CA PRO A 437 25.58 -16.43 10.80
C PRO A 437 25.58 -17.87 10.22
N SER A 438 24.41 -18.51 10.19
CA SER A 438 24.26 -19.89 9.67
C SER A 438 24.13 -19.96 8.15
N VAL A 439 24.06 -18.82 7.44
CA VAL A 439 23.85 -18.73 6.02
C VAL A 439 25.12 -18.21 5.33
N GLN A 440 25.67 -18.97 4.39
CA GLN A 440 26.77 -18.53 3.54
C GLN A 440 26.26 -17.68 2.36
N SER A 441 25.19 -18.14 1.72
CA SER A 441 24.48 -17.42 0.66
C SER A 441 23.06 -17.95 0.50
N SER A 442 22.18 -17.13 -0.03
CA SER A 442 20.79 -17.50 -0.28
C SER A 442 20.28 -17.04 -1.65
N LEU A 443 19.31 -17.79 -2.17
CA LEU A 443 18.48 -17.42 -3.31
C LEU A 443 17.01 -17.60 -2.92
N VAL A 444 16.20 -16.60 -3.18
CA VAL A 444 14.77 -16.64 -2.87
C VAL A 444 13.96 -16.59 -4.15
N VAL A 445 13.02 -17.53 -4.28
CA VAL A 445 12.16 -17.66 -5.46
C VAL A 445 10.71 -17.83 -5.04
N GLY A 446 9.79 -17.47 -5.93
CA GLY A 446 8.37 -17.76 -5.81
C GLY A 446 8.05 -19.07 -6.50
N VAL A 447 7.41 -20.00 -5.79
CA VAL A 447 6.95 -21.28 -6.33
C VAL A 447 5.42 -21.28 -6.28
N GLY A 448 4.75 -21.85 -7.30
CA GLY A 448 3.29 -21.88 -7.35
C GLY A 448 2.69 -22.55 -6.11
N ASP A 449 1.77 -21.84 -5.45
CA ASP A 449 0.93 -22.31 -4.33
C ASP A 449 -0.53 -21.99 -4.68
N GLY A 450 -1.32 -23.02 -4.95
CA GLY A 450 -2.68 -22.88 -5.48
C GLY A 450 -3.60 -21.94 -4.70
N ASP A 451 -3.43 -21.85 -3.37
CA ASP A 451 -4.30 -21.03 -2.51
C ASP A 451 -3.80 -19.58 -2.34
N ARG A 452 -2.51 -19.32 -2.55
CA ARG A 452 -1.87 -18.02 -2.24
C ARG A 452 -1.23 -17.33 -3.43
N GLY A 453 -1.27 -17.95 -4.59
CA GLY A 453 -0.56 -17.53 -5.79
C GLY A 453 0.87 -18.10 -5.81
N GLN A 454 1.77 -17.59 -4.98
CA GLN A 454 3.13 -18.11 -4.84
C GLN A 454 3.53 -18.25 -3.36
N GLU A 455 4.33 -19.25 -3.08
CA GLU A 455 5.04 -19.45 -1.82
C GLU A 455 6.45 -18.86 -1.90
N VAL A 456 6.90 -18.24 -0.81
CA VAL A 456 8.29 -17.77 -0.68
C VAL A 456 9.17 -18.97 -0.30
N VAL A 457 10.06 -19.35 -1.20
CA VAL A 457 11.00 -20.48 -1.02
C VAL A 457 12.42 -19.94 -0.92
N ALA A 458 13.13 -20.30 0.16
CA ALA A 458 14.55 -20.00 0.32
C ALA A 458 15.40 -21.23 -0.08
N VAL A 459 16.30 -21.03 -1.02
CA VAL A 459 17.37 -21.98 -1.36
C VAL A 459 18.65 -21.47 -0.72
N VAL A 460 19.20 -22.22 0.22
CA VAL A 460 20.27 -21.77 1.10
C VAL A 460 21.50 -22.65 0.95
N VAL A 461 22.64 -22.01 0.81
CA VAL A 461 23.95 -22.62 1.04
C VAL A 461 24.31 -22.31 2.50
N PRO A 462 24.29 -23.27 3.42
CA PRO A 462 24.61 -23.01 4.80
C PRO A 462 26.09 -22.76 5.03
N ALA A 463 26.43 -21.98 6.04
CA ALA A 463 27.82 -21.78 6.46
C ALA A 463 28.43 -23.08 6.99
N ASP A 464 27.63 -23.89 7.67
CA ASP A 464 27.95 -25.26 8.10
C ASP A 464 26.71 -26.15 7.91
N PRO A 465 26.75 -27.10 6.96
CA PRO A 465 25.62 -27.99 6.68
C PRO A 465 25.20 -28.85 7.87
N GLY A 466 26.10 -29.14 8.80
CA GLY A 466 25.83 -29.99 9.97
C GLY A 466 25.05 -29.29 11.07
N THR A 467 24.99 -27.97 11.07
CA THR A 467 24.36 -27.15 12.12
C THR A 467 23.24 -26.24 11.63
N PHE A 468 22.90 -26.29 10.35
CA PHE A 468 21.83 -25.44 9.80
C PHE A 468 20.45 -25.90 10.30
N ASP A 469 19.73 -24.97 10.93
CA ASP A 469 18.37 -25.17 11.43
C ASP A 469 17.44 -24.10 10.82
N ALA A 470 16.61 -24.52 9.88
CA ALA A 470 15.66 -23.66 9.17
C ALA A 470 14.61 -23.03 10.09
N ASP A 471 14.16 -23.76 11.12
CA ASP A 471 13.17 -23.27 12.08
C ASP A 471 13.78 -22.15 12.95
N GLN A 472 15.02 -22.34 13.42
CA GLN A 472 15.73 -21.31 14.18
C GLN A 472 15.98 -20.06 13.31
N VAL A 473 16.47 -20.22 12.09
CA VAL A 473 16.66 -19.09 11.15
C VAL A 473 15.34 -18.37 10.90
N SER A 474 14.24 -19.11 10.71
CA SER A 474 12.90 -18.53 10.54
C SER A 474 12.46 -17.69 11.74
N VAL A 475 12.80 -18.09 12.95
CA VAL A 475 12.52 -17.33 14.19
C VAL A 475 13.35 -16.05 14.20
N ASP A 476 14.64 -16.17 13.94
CA ASP A 476 15.59 -15.06 14.08
C ASP A 476 15.31 -13.92 13.09
N ILE A 477 14.95 -14.26 11.84
CA ILE A 477 14.67 -13.25 10.80
C ILE A 477 13.31 -12.55 10.93
N ARG A 478 12.41 -13.03 11.81
CA ARG A 478 11.10 -12.39 12.04
C ARG A 478 11.19 -10.98 12.63
N ARG A 479 12.33 -10.62 13.18
CA ARG A 479 12.57 -9.25 13.64
C ARG A 479 12.71 -8.27 12.46
N ASP A 480 13.27 -8.74 11.35
CA ASP A 480 13.64 -7.93 10.20
C ASP A 480 12.73 -8.15 8.98
N LEU A 481 11.87 -9.16 9.03
CA LEU A 481 10.93 -9.49 7.95
C LEU A 481 9.51 -9.71 8.47
N SER A 482 8.54 -9.10 7.81
CA SER A 482 7.11 -9.39 8.02
C SER A 482 6.82 -10.87 7.80
N ALA A 483 5.85 -11.42 8.54
CA ALA A 483 5.53 -12.84 8.54
C ALA A 483 5.25 -13.43 7.15
N TYR A 484 4.68 -12.64 6.23
CA TYR A 484 4.39 -13.08 4.86
C TYR A 484 5.63 -13.11 3.95
N LYS A 485 6.75 -12.48 4.36
CA LYS A 485 8.05 -12.48 3.66
C LYS A 485 8.96 -13.60 4.13
N VAL A 486 8.74 -14.12 5.34
CA VAL A 486 9.53 -15.24 5.88
C VAL A 486 9.33 -16.47 5.01
N PRO A 487 10.41 -17.12 4.52
CA PRO A 487 10.30 -18.33 3.72
C PRO A 487 9.53 -19.42 4.47
N ARG A 488 8.63 -20.09 3.76
CA ARG A 488 7.86 -21.22 4.31
C ARG A 488 8.48 -22.56 3.96
N ARG A 489 9.19 -22.58 2.85
CA ARG A 489 9.88 -23.75 2.34
C ARG A 489 11.37 -23.45 2.25
N TRP A 490 12.16 -24.36 2.75
CA TRP A 490 13.61 -24.25 2.81
C TRP A 490 14.26 -25.40 2.04
N ILE A 491 15.19 -25.08 1.19
CA ILE A 491 15.94 -26.04 0.38
C ILE A 491 17.42 -25.80 0.67
N VAL A 492 18.07 -26.79 1.24
CA VAL A 492 19.51 -26.73 1.53
C VAL A 492 20.26 -27.35 0.37
N VAL A 493 21.22 -26.61 -0.18
CA VAL A 493 22.02 -27.01 -1.34
C VAL A 493 23.50 -26.71 -1.11
N THR A 494 24.35 -27.27 -1.94
CA THR A 494 25.74 -26.81 -2.06
C THR A 494 25.83 -25.71 -3.13
N ALA A 495 26.94 -24.96 -3.14
CA ALA A 495 27.12 -23.91 -4.14
C ALA A 495 27.15 -24.47 -5.58
N ASP A 496 27.59 -25.71 -5.75
CA ASP A 496 27.70 -26.40 -7.06
C ASP A 496 26.32 -26.86 -7.59
N ASP A 497 25.31 -26.97 -6.74
CA ASP A 497 23.94 -27.38 -7.13
C ASP A 497 23.13 -26.25 -7.76
N LEU A 498 23.57 -24.99 -7.59
CA LEU A 498 22.86 -23.82 -8.09
C LEU A 498 22.99 -23.69 -9.61
N PRO A 499 21.88 -23.59 -10.36
CA PRO A 499 21.95 -23.35 -11.79
C PRO A 499 22.49 -21.94 -12.05
N LEU A 500 23.46 -21.85 -12.97
CA LEU A 500 24.08 -20.60 -13.35
C LEU A 500 23.82 -20.28 -14.83
N LEU A 501 23.59 -18.99 -15.08
CA LEU A 501 23.63 -18.43 -16.43
C LEU A 501 25.05 -18.44 -16.99
N THR A 502 25.19 -18.27 -18.29
CA THR A 502 26.50 -18.13 -18.97
C THR A 502 27.34 -16.98 -18.41
N SER A 503 26.72 -16.00 -17.77
CA SER A 503 27.38 -14.88 -17.08
C SER A 503 27.92 -15.24 -15.68
N GLY A 504 27.70 -16.46 -15.19
CA GLY A 504 28.07 -16.89 -13.84
C GLY A 504 27.06 -16.42 -12.74
N LYS A 505 25.99 -15.74 -13.11
CA LYS A 505 24.94 -15.37 -12.17
C LYS A 505 23.94 -16.52 -11.97
N PRO A 506 23.29 -16.65 -10.79
CA PRO A 506 22.26 -17.65 -10.58
C PRO A 506 21.09 -17.51 -11.56
N ASP A 507 20.67 -18.63 -12.13
CA ASP A 507 19.48 -18.72 -12.99
C ASP A 507 18.25 -19.06 -12.15
N ARG A 508 17.54 -18.03 -11.71
CA ARG A 508 16.33 -18.17 -10.86
C ARG A 508 15.19 -18.89 -11.58
N ARG A 509 15.05 -18.70 -12.90
CA ARG A 509 13.97 -19.35 -13.67
C ARG A 509 14.19 -20.84 -13.74
N GLU A 510 15.41 -21.26 -14.04
CA GLU A 510 15.78 -22.69 -14.04
C GLU A 510 15.68 -23.27 -12.63
N LEU A 511 16.06 -22.52 -11.60
CA LEU A 511 15.92 -22.93 -10.19
C LEU A 511 14.45 -23.16 -9.83
N THR A 512 13.56 -22.22 -10.12
CA THR A 512 12.12 -22.35 -9.90
C THR A 512 11.56 -23.58 -10.62
N ARG A 513 11.90 -23.75 -11.90
CA ARG A 513 11.47 -24.91 -12.70
C ARG A 513 11.91 -26.25 -12.08
N ARG A 514 13.14 -26.34 -11.59
CA ARG A 514 13.67 -27.55 -10.93
C ARG A 514 12.93 -27.84 -9.63
N ILE A 515 12.60 -26.83 -8.85
CA ILE A 515 11.84 -26.96 -7.60
C ILE A 515 10.42 -27.43 -7.89
N GLU A 516 9.73 -26.84 -8.86
CA GLU A 516 8.36 -27.22 -9.28
C GLU A 516 8.30 -28.63 -9.86
N ALA A 517 9.37 -29.06 -10.55
CA ALA A 517 9.50 -30.42 -11.09
C ALA A 517 9.94 -31.47 -10.02
N GLY A 518 10.17 -31.05 -8.75
CA GLY A 518 10.68 -31.95 -7.70
C GLY A 518 12.10 -32.47 -7.93
N LEU A 519 12.88 -31.80 -8.78
CA LEU A 519 14.25 -32.19 -9.12
C LEU A 519 15.28 -31.74 -8.07
N ILE A 520 14.88 -30.83 -7.17
CA ILE A 520 15.64 -30.41 -6.00
C ILE A 520 14.77 -30.74 -4.79
N ALA A 521 15.26 -31.62 -3.93
CA ALA A 521 14.52 -32.09 -2.75
C ALA A 521 14.57 -31.05 -1.63
N ASP A 522 13.49 -30.98 -0.84
CA ASP A 522 13.48 -30.22 0.41
C ASP A 522 14.55 -30.78 1.34
N GLY A 523 15.48 -29.96 1.79
CA GLY A 523 16.37 -30.30 2.89
C GLY A 523 15.51 -30.44 4.16
N ARG A 524 15.49 -31.61 4.77
CA ARG A 524 14.91 -31.84 6.09
C ARG A 524 15.85 -31.32 7.16
#